data_deb1f9d49ef1c609c892fea239e50689
#
_entry.id   deb1f9d49ef1c609c892fea239e50689
#
_cell.length_a   1.000
_cell.length_b   1.000
_cell.length_c   1.000
_cell.angle_alpha   90.00
_cell.angle_beta   90.00
_cell.angle_gamma   90.00
#
_symmetry.space_group_name_H-M   'P 1'
#
loop_
_entity.id
_entity.type
_entity.pdbx_description
1 polymer ?
#
loop_
_entity_poly.entity_id
_entity_poly.type
_entity_poly.pdbx_seq_one_letter_code
_entity_poly.pdbx_strand_id
1 'polypeptide(L)'
;MNAPLDIGRLSTRIRSSEPERAQALAGQLRQVAGPGLTRALDGAGERALARAGLPAEAMVAVRRLDLALRVSAAVDERQLAEGWAAAFEAALAGLLARTPAGDDDDASVVWFADAWAAEGRHLQRRAAGLPDAWWAQDLAGEGSHLAAADTPDGLEALTILLRWLARDPPRAVTTIAALARSDARIATLLDAD
;
A
#
# COMPACT_ATOMS: atom_id res chain seq x y z
N MET A 1 -10.52 -7.69 -8.89
CA MET A 1 -9.97 -8.48 -7.77
C MET A 1 -9.10 -7.51 -7.00
N ASN A 2 -9.55 -7.05 -5.82
CA ASN A 2 -8.79 -6.08 -5.03
C ASN A 2 -7.52 -6.75 -4.51
N ALA A 3 -6.39 -6.02 -4.52
CA ALA A 3 -5.19 -6.51 -3.86
C ALA A 3 -5.47 -6.65 -2.36
N PRO A 4 -5.03 -7.75 -1.72
CA PRO A 4 -5.19 -7.92 -0.28
C PRO A 4 -4.43 -6.81 0.46
N LEU A 5 -4.95 -6.42 1.62
CA LEU A 5 -4.24 -5.51 2.53
C LEU A 5 -3.01 -6.23 3.09
N ASP A 6 -1.84 -5.70 2.84
CA ASP A 6 -0.61 -6.11 3.51
C ASP A 6 -0.24 -5.13 4.62
N ILE A 7 0.08 -5.65 5.81
CA ILE A 7 0.50 -4.86 6.96
C ILE A 7 1.89 -5.32 7.37
N GLY A 8 2.92 -4.67 6.86
CA GLY A 8 4.30 -5.01 7.16
C GLY A 8 4.65 -4.93 8.65
N ARG A 9 4.02 -4.02 9.40
CA ARG A 9 4.25 -3.91 10.85
C ARG A 9 3.05 -3.34 11.60
N LEU A 10 2.57 -4.06 12.61
CA LEU A 10 1.60 -3.58 13.59
C LEU A 10 2.28 -3.37 14.96
N SER A 11 2.21 -2.15 15.49
CA SER A 11 2.73 -1.83 16.82
C SER A 11 1.61 -1.25 17.69
N THR A 12 1.43 -1.78 18.89
CA THR A 12 0.36 -1.37 19.79
C THR A 12 0.92 -0.83 21.10
N ARG A 13 0.40 0.32 21.53
CA ARG A 13 0.68 0.88 22.85
C ARG A 13 -0.62 0.95 23.66
N ILE A 14 -0.65 0.24 24.78
CA ILE A 14 -1.80 0.22 25.67
C ILE A 14 -1.54 1.23 26.80
N ARG A 15 -2.54 2.04 27.11
CA ARG A 15 -2.56 2.92 28.28
C ARG A 15 -3.78 2.58 29.15
N SER A 16 -3.57 2.24 30.40
CA SER A 16 -4.61 1.97 31.38
C SER A 16 -4.17 2.52 32.73
N SER A 17 -5.11 2.96 33.53
CA SER A 17 -4.88 3.30 34.95
C SER A 17 -4.64 2.07 35.83
N GLU A 18 -5.02 0.87 35.33
CA GLU A 18 -4.91 -0.39 36.07
C GLU A 18 -3.98 -1.35 35.27
N PRO A 19 -2.82 -1.73 35.85
CA PRO A 19 -1.83 -2.60 35.16
C PRO A 19 -2.40 -3.97 34.75
N GLU A 20 -3.24 -4.58 35.59
CA GLU A 20 -3.85 -5.88 35.30
C GLU A 20 -4.76 -5.83 34.06
N ARG A 21 -5.52 -4.75 33.92
CA ARG A 21 -6.35 -4.51 32.72
C ARG A 21 -5.52 -4.30 31.48
N ALA A 22 -4.40 -3.59 31.58
CA ALA A 22 -3.48 -3.42 30.46
C ALA A 22 -2.93 -4.77 29.99
N GLN A 23 -2.59 -5.65 30.91
CA GLN A 23 -2.08 -6.99 30.62
C GLN A 23 -3.15 -7.90 30.00
N ALA A 24 -4.37 -7.89 30.52
CA ALA A 24 -5.50 -8.63 29.95
C ALA A 24 -5.82 -8.17 28.52
N LEU A 25 -5.87 -6.86 28.27
CA LEU A 25 -6.11 -6.30 26.95
C LEU A 25 -4.97 -6.63 25.98
N ALA A 26 -3.71 -6.65 26.43
CA ALA A 26 -2.58 -7.08 25.62
C ALA A 26 -2.68 -8.57 25.21
N GLY A 27 -3.25 -9.40 26.08
CA GLY A 27 -3.57 -10.80 25.77
C GLY A 27 -4.64 -10.91 24.68
N GLN A 28 -5.75 -10.21 24.84
CA GLN A 28 -6.84 -10.17 23.86
C GLN A 28 -6.38 -9.65 22.50
N LEU A 29 -5.59 -8.58 22.47
CA LEU A 29 -5.04 -8.04 21.23
C LEU A 29 -4.17 -9.05 20.46
N ARG A 30 -3.37 -9.85 21.16
CA ARG A 30 -2.59 -10.92 20.50
C ARG A 30 -3.47 -12.02 19.90
N GLN A 31 -4.60 -12.33 20.53
CA GLN A 31 -5.58 -13.29 20.01
C GLN A 31 -6.33 -12.74 18.79
N VAL A 32 -6.72 -11.47 18.84
CA VAL A 32 -7.41 -10.77 17.75
C VAL A 32 -6.48 -10.55 16.55
N ALA A 33 -5.17 -10.38 16.75
CA ALA A 33 -4.18 -10.16 15.71
C ALA A 33 -3.96 -11.41 14.80
N GLY A 34 -5.05 -12.01 14.34
CA GLY A 34 -5.10 -13.19 13.49
C GLY A 34 -5.96 -12.97 12.24
N PRO A 35 -6.34 -14.05 11.55
CA PRO A 35 -7.09 -13.98 10.28
C PRO A 35 -8.41 -13.21 10.37
N GLY A 36 -8.99 -13.10 11.57
CA GLY A 36 -10.21 -12.33 11.81
C GLY A 36 -9.98 -10.82 11.67
N LEU A 37 -8.90 -10.32 12.25
CA LEU A 37 -8.54 -8.90 12.14
C LEU A 37 -8.16 -8.56 10.70
N THR A 38 -7.36 -9.38 10.03
CA THR A 38 -6.99 -9.17 8.63
C THR A 38 -8.24 -8.97 7.76
N ARG A 39 -9.20 -9.89 7.81
CA ARG A 39 -10.46 -9.76 7.06
C ARG A 39 -11.26 -8.51 7.43
N ALA A 40 -11.30 -8.15 8.71
CA ALA A 40 -12.01 -6.95 9.16
C ALA A 40 -11.33 -5.67 8.62
N LEU A 41 -10.01 -5.66 8.56
CA LEU A 41 -9.22 -4.54 8.01
C LEU A 41 -9.30 -4.48 6.49
N ASP A 42 -9.32 -5.61 5.78
CA ASP A 42 -9.53 -5.65 4.31
C ASP A 42 -10.85 -4.93 3.95
N GLY A 43 -11.95 -5.35 4.58
CA GLY A 43 -13.25 -4.71 4.35
C GLY A 43 -13.30 -3.23 4.78
N ALA A 44 -12.56 -2.87 5.84
CA ALA A 44 -12.44 -1.47 6.26
C ALA A 44 -11.62 -0.64 5.26
N GLY A 45 -10.59 -1.23 4.66
CA GLY A 45 -9.80 -0.62 3.59
C GLY A 45 -10.66 -0.29 2.38
N GLU A 46 -11.44 -1.26 1.89
CA GLU A 46 -12.37 -1.04 0.76
C GLU A 46 -13.37 0.09 1.04
N ARG A 47 -13.95 0.12 2.25
CA ARG A 47 -14.88 1.20 2.62
C ARG A 47 -14.18 2.55 2.75
N ALA A 48 -12.92 2.59 3.21
CA ALA A 48 -12.15 3.82 3.27
C ALA A 48 -11.87 4.38 1.86
N LEU A 49 -11.50 3.53 0.90
CA LEU A 49 -11.33 3.92 -0.51
C LEU A 49 -12.63 4.48 -1.09
N ALA A 50 -13.74 3.74 -0.92
CA ALA A 50 -15.04 4.19 -1.40
C ALA A 50 -15.47 5.53 -0.79
N ARG A 51 -15.24 5.71 0.52
CA ARG A 51 -15.52 6.98 1.23
C ARG A 51 -14.67 8.14 0.74
N ALA A 52 -13.42 7.88 0.36
CA ALA A 52 -12.52 8.85 -0.24
C ALA A 52 -12.80 9.11 -1.74
N GLY A 53 -13.75 8.38 -2.35
CA GLY A 53 -14.10 8.50 -3.76
C GLY A 53 -13.05 7.93 -4.70
N LEU A 54 -12.20 7.01 -4.22
CA LEU A 54 -11.16 6.38 -5.02
C LEU A 54 -11.70 5.16 -5.78
N PRO A 55 -11.11 4.83 -6.95
CA PRO A 55 -11.43 3.61 -7.68
C PRO A 55 -11.22 2.37 -6.83
N ALA A 56 -11.98 1.31 -7.08
CA ALA A 56 -11.82 0.03 -6.39
C ALA A 56 -10.46 -0.64 -6.66
N GLU A 57 -9.87 -0.34 -7.80
CA GLU A 57 -8.54 -0.79 -8.23
C GLU A 57 -7.39 0.12 -7.75
N ALA A 58 -7.69 1.18 -7.01
CA ALA A 58 -6.68 2.10 -6.51
C ALA A 58 -5.64 1.36 -5.65
N MET A 59 -4.38 1.62 -5.94
CA MET A 59 -3.26 1.19 -5.11
C MET A 59 -2.97 2.26 -4.07
N VAL A 60 -2.95 1.88 -2.81
CA VAL A 60 -2.64 2.78 -1.68
C VAL A 60 -1.49 2.20 -0.89
N ALA A 61 -0.44 2.99 -0.71
CA ALA A 61 0.65 2.67 0.20
C ALA A 61 0.62 3.61 1.41
N VAL A 62 0.72 3.05 2.60
CA VAL A 62 0.68 3.79 3.87
C VAL A 62 1.95 3.51 4.64
N ARG A 63 2.82 4.52 4.76
CA ARG A 63 4.07 4.42 5.52
C ARG A 63 3.81 4.29 7.02
N ARG A 64 2.81 5.04 7.51
CA ARG A 64 2.44 5.04 8.92
C ARG A 64 0.99 5.49 9.09
N LEU A 65 0.24 4.70 9.85
CA LEU A 65 -1.11 5.02 10.28
C LEU A 65 -1.19 4.92 11.81
N ASP A 66 -1.45 6.03 12.48
CA ASP A 66 -1.64 6.05 13.92
C ASP A 66 -3.13 5.94 14.24
N LEU A 67 -3.50 4.90 14.96
CA LEU A 67 -4.87 4.63 15.39
C LEU A 67 -5.00 4.85 16.89
N ALA A 68 -6.08 5.51 17.30
CA ALA A 68 -6.45 5.63 18.70
C ALA A 68 -7.79 4.95 18.93
N LEU A 69 -7.81 3.94 19.80
CA LEU A 69 -9.00 3.21 20.18
C LEU A 69 -9.26 3.35 21.69
N ARG A 70 -10.48 3.72 22.05
CA ARG A 70 -10.93 3.65 23.43
C ARG A 70 -11.78 2.40 23.60
N VAL A 71 -11.34 1.50 24.46
CA VAL A 71 -12.04 0.24 24.75
C VAL A 71 -12.49 0.18 26.19
N SER A 72 -13.67 -0.38 26.42
CA SER A 72 -14.14 -0.70 27.78
C SER A 72 -13.46 -1.97 28.28
N ALA A 73 -13.45 -2.17 29.58
CA ALA A 73 -12.87 -3.36 30.19
C ALA A 73 -13.62 -4.67 29.88
N ALA A 74 -14.86 -4.57 29.39
CA ALA A 74 -15.74 -5.72 29.11
C ALA A 74 -15.87 -5.98 27.61
N VAL A 75 -14.95 -5.46 26.78
CA VAL A 75 -14.97 -5.67 25.34
C VAL A 75 -14.59 -7.11 25.00
N ASP A 76 -15.37 -7.77 24.13
CA ASP A 76 -15.02 -9.06 23.57
C ASP A 76 -14.13 -8.93 22.34
N GLU A 77 -13.57 -10.06 21.86
CA GLU A 77 -12.66 -10.10 20.71
C GLU A 77 -13.29 -9.53 19.43
N ARG A 78 -14.56 -9.82 19.21
CA ARG A 78 -15.29 -9.37 18.02
C ARG A 78 -15.48 -7.85 18.07
N GLN A 79 -15.93 -7.31 19.19
CA GLN A 79 -16.10 -5.88 19.40
C GLN A 79 -14.77 -5.13 19.26
N LEU A 80 -13.69 -5.75 19.75
CA LEU A 80 -12.35 -5.20 19.60
C LEU A 80 -11.92 -5.15 18.13
N ALA A 81 -12.11 -6.22 17.35
CA ALA A 81 -11.81 -6.26 15.92
C ALA A 81 -12.66 -5.25 15.12
N GLU A 82 -13.95 -5.16 15.41
CA GLU A 82 -14.87 -4.18 14.81
C GLU A 82 -14.45 -2.75 15.12
N GLY A 83 -14.07 -2.47 16.37
CA GLY A 83 -13.56 -1.16 16.78
C GLY A 83 -12.26 -0.78 16.07
N TRP A 84 -11.35 -1.73 15.89
CA TRP A 84 -10.13 -1.52 15.13
C TRP A 84 -10.42 -1.23 13.66
N ALA A 85 -11.28 -2.03 13.02
CA ALA A 85 -11.67 -1.84 11.64
C ALA A 85 -12.32 -0.46 11.42
N ALA A 86 -13.19 -0.03 12.32
CA ALA A 86 -13.83 1.29 12.27
C ALA A 86 -12.81 2.43 12.44
N ALA A 87 -11.87 2.30 13.39
CA ALA A 87 -10.82 3.30 13.58
C ALA A 87 -9.86 3.37 12.39
N PHE A 88 -9.51 2.23 11.81
CA PHE A 88 -8.69 2.13 10.61
C PHE A 88 -9.37 2.79 9.41
N GLU A 89 -10.64 2.44 9.15
CA GLU A 89 -11.44 3.03 8.08
C GLU A 89 -11.50 4.56 8.19
N ALA A 90 -11.82 5.07 9.37
CA ALA A 90 -11.93 6.51 9.59
C ALA A 90 -10.58 7.23 9.40
N ALA A 91 -9.50 6.67 9.93
CA ALA A 91 -8.17 7.26 9.83
C ALA A 91 -7.65 7.23 8.38
N LEU A 92 -7.80 6.09 7.68
CA LEU A 92 -7.37 5.95 6.30
C LEU A 92 -8.18 6.87 5.37
N ALA A 93 -9.51 6.86 5.45
CA ALA A 93 -10.36 7.75 4.66
C ALA A 93 -10.02 9.22 4.91
N GLY A 94 -9.77 9.60 6.16
CA GLY A 94 -9.36 10.97 6.51
C GLY A 94 -7.99 11.37 5.97
N LEU A 95 -7.05 10.44 5.81
CA LEU A 95 -5.77 10.68 5.16
C LEU A 95 -5.95 10.81 3.64
N LEU A 96 -6.62 9.86 3.01
CA LEU A 96 -6.84 9.83 1.57
C LEU A 96 -7.57 11.06 1.05
N ALA A 97 -8.57 11.55 1.80
CA ALA A 97 -9.31 12.77 1.43
C ALA A 97 -8.43 14.04 1.35
N ARG A 98 -7.25 14.03 1.99
CA ARG A 98 -6.31 15.16 2.01
C ARG A 98 -5.07 14.92 1.15
N THR A 99 -4.89 13.72 0.63
CA THR A 99 -3.71 13.33 -0.15
C THR A 99 -4.03 13.39 -1.63
N PRO A 100 -3.38 14.25 -2.42
CA PRO A 100 -3.51 14.19 -3.87
C PRO A 100 -2.96 12.88 -4.41
N ALA A 101 -3.40 12.49 -5.61
CA ALA A 101 -2.76 11.39 -6.32
C ALA A 101 -1.30 11.70 -6.59
N GLY A 102 -0.41 10.75 -6.38
CA GLY A 102 1.00 10.93 -6.68
C GLY A 102 1.95 10.25 -5.70
N ASP A 103 3.22 10.59 -5.83
CA ASP A 103 4.37 9.93 -5.23
C ASP A 103 5.24 10.87 -4.36
N ASP A 104 4.62 11.71 -3.57
CA ASP A 104 5.34 12.55 -2.63
C ASP A 104 6.12 11.68 -1.60
N ASP A 105 7.44 11.75 -1.64
CA ASP A 105 8.32 10.95 -0.79
C ASP A 105 8.21 11.30 0.70
N ASP A 106 7.78 12.50 1.02
CA ASP A 106 7.58 12.97 2.39
C ASP A 106 6.17 12.64 2.93
N ALA A 107 5.26 12.24 2.05
CA ALA A 107 3.91 11.87 2.45
C ALA A 107 3.89 10.59 3.30
N SER A 108 3.00 10.54 4.27
CA SER A 108 2.72 9.34 5.06
C SER A 108 1.81 8.34 4.35
N VAL A 109 1.13 8.78 3.31
CA VAL A 109 0.30 7.96 2.43
C VAL A 109 0.40 8.49 1.00
N VAL A 110 0.47 7.56 0.05
CA VAL A 110 0.39 7.84 -1.39
C VAL A 110 -0.67 6.93 -2.01
N TRP A 111 -1.26 7.37 -3.10
CA TRP A 111 -2.18 6.52 -3.84
C TRP A 111 -2.09 6.75 -5.35
N PHE A 112 -2.39 5.72 -6.10
CA PHE A 112 -2.40 5.69 -7.55
C PHE A 112 -3.74 5.13 -8.02
N ALA A 113 -4.18 5.52 -9.21
CA ALA A 113 -5.45 5.06 -9.77
C ALA A 113 -5.53 3.52 -9.88
N ASP A 114 -4.39 2.87 -10.12
CA ASP A 114 -4.22 1.42 -10.13
C ASP A 114 -2.73 1.05 -10.02
N ALA A 115 -2.44 -0.25 -10.00
CA ALA A 115 -1.05 -0.74 -9.95
C ALA A 115 -0.22 -0.33 -11.18
N TRP A 116 -0.83 -0.17 -12.36
CA TRP A 116 -0.12 0.28 -13.56
C TRP A 116 0.38 1.71 -13.42
N ALA A 117 -0.44 2.59 -12.84
CA ALA A 117 -0.04 3.97 -12.59
C ALA A 117 1.13 4.03 -11.60
N ALA A 118 1.11 3.19 -10.56
CA ALA A 118 2.19 3.10 -9.59
C ALA A 118 3.48 2.57 -10.23
N GLU A 119 3.41 1.45 -10.96
CA GLU A 119 4.55 0.86 -11.68
C GLU A 119 5.13 1.84 -12.73
N GLY A 120 4.26 2.52 -13.48
CA GLY A 120 4.67 3.54 -14.44
C GLY A 120 5.39 4.71 -13.79
N ARG A 121 4.92 5.15 -12.62
CA ARG A 121 5.58 6.20 -11.86
C ARG A 121 6.93 5.76 -11.31
N HIS A 122 7.02 4.51 -10.85
CA HIS A 122 8.30 3.93 -10.42
C HIS A 122 9.32 3.93 -11.57
N LEU A 123 8.93 3.48 -12.77
CA LEU A 123 9.78 3.52 -13.96
C LEU A 123 10.24 4.94 -14.31
N GLN A 124 9.36 5.94 -14.22
CA GLN A 124 9.74 7.34 -14.45
C GLN A 124 10.78 7.83 -13.44
N ARG A 125 10.62 7.48 -12.16
CA ARG A 125 11.59 7.85 -11.12
C ARG A 125 12.97 7.23 -11.39
N ARG A 126 12.99 5.95 -11.73
CA ARG A 126 14.24 5.24 -12.09
C ARG A 126 14.91 5.86 -13.31
N ALA A 127 14.16 6.14 -14.36
CA ALA A 127 14.66 6.83 -15.55
C ALA A 127 15.24 8.22 -15.24
N ALA A 128 14.66 8.91 -14.25
CA ALA A 128 15.17 10.19 -13.77
C ALA A 128 16.41 10.07 -12.84
N GLY A 129 16.85 8.85 -12.51
CA GLY A 129 17.94 8.60 -11.56
C GLY A 129 17.59 8.94 -10.12
N LEU A 130 16.30 8.94 -9.78
CA LEU A 130 15.84 9.18 -8.41
C LEU A 130 15.93 7.89 -7.59
N PRO A 131 16.15 7.99 -6.28
CA PRO A 131 16.17 6.82 -5.40
C PRO A 131 14.79 6.15 -5.38
N ASP A 132 14.79 4.85 -5.05
CA ASP A 132 13.55 4.10 -4.89
C ASP A 132 12.67 4.73 -3.82
N ALA A 133 11.42 4.95 -4.18
CA ALA A 133 10.44 5.47 -3.25
C ALA A 133 10.06 4.39 -2.22
N TRP A 134 9.76 4.78 -1.00
CA TRP A 134 9.36 3.86 0.06
C TRP A 134 8.15 3.00 -0.30
N TRP A 135 7.23 3.52 -1.11
CA TRP A 135 6.02 2.83 -1.57
C TRP A 135 6.28 1.83 -2.70
N ALA A 136 7.44 1.96 -3.40
CA ALA A 136 7.77 1.08 -4.52
C ALA A 136 8.19 -0.32 -4.06
N GLN A 137 8.62 -0.47 -2.82
CA GLN A 137 9.00 -1.76 -2.25
C GLN A 137 7.85 -2.77 -2.27
N ASP A 138 6.61 -2.31 -2.15
CA ASP A 138 5.41 -3.14 -2.16
C ASP A 138 4.92 -3.51 -3.58
N LEU A 139 5.42 -2.82 -4.63
CA LEU A 139 5.09 -3.15 -6.03
C LEU A 139 5.69 -4.48 -6.48
N ALA A 140 6.73 -4.92 -5.82
CA ALA A 140 7.47 -6.10 -6.21
C ALA A 140 6.68 -7.41 -5.98
N GLY A 141 5.63 -7.42 -5.15
CA GLY A 141 4.82 -8.60 -4.81
C GLY A 141 5.65 -9.73 -4.16
N GLU A 142 4.98 -10.70 -3.54
CA GLU A 142 5.61 -11.84 -2.84
C GLU A 142 6.52 -12.76 -3.72
N GLY A 143 6.65 -12.49 -5.00
CA GLY A 143 7.50 -13.25 -5.94
C GLY A 143 8.76 -12.51 -6.38
N SER A 144 8.91 -11.26 -6.03
CA SER A 144 10.01 -10.42 -6.51
C SER A 144 11.08 -10.22 -5.43
N HIS A 145 11.70 -11.33 -4.99
CA HIS A 145 13.01 -11.27 -4.32
C HIS A 145 14.13 -10.71 -5.25
N LEU A 146 13.75 -10.16 -6.40
CA LEU A 146 14.62 -9.46 -7.33
C LEU A 146 14.83 -7.99 -6.97
N ALA A 147 14.18 -7.49 -5.95
CA ALA A 147 14.46 -6.18 -5.36
C ALA A 147 15.74 -6.18 -4.49
N ALA A 148 16.70 -7.06 -4.79
CA ALA A 148 18.03 -6.92 -4.25
C ALA A 148 18.69 -5.70 -4.91
N ALA A 149 19.35 -4.87 -4.11
CA ALA A 149 20.01 -3.63 -4.47
C ALA A 149 21.05 -3.70 -5.63
N ASP A 150 21.22 -4.87 -6.23
CA ASP A 150 22.18 -5.18 -7.29
C ASP A 150 21.52 -5.50 -8.65
N THR A 151 20.19 -5.37 -8.80
CA THR A 151 19.58 -5.63 -10.11
C THR A 151 19.85 -4.45 -11.04
N PRO A 152 20.46 -4.65 -12.21
CA PRO A 152 20.64 -3.58 -13.20
C PRO A 152 19.29 -2.92 -13.51
N ASP A 153 19.25 -1.60 -13.51
CA ASP A 153 18.03 -0.80 -13.73
C ASP A 153 17.19 -1.25 -14.93
N GLY A 154 17.87 -1.68 -16.02
CA GLY A 154 17.21 -2.19 -17.22
C GLY A 154 16.46 -3.51 -17.03
N LEU A 155 16.94 -4.43 -16.18
CA LEU A 155 16.31 -5.73 -15.97
C LEU A 155 14.99 -5.60 -15.20
N GLU A 156 14.94 -4.70 -14.21
CA GLU A 156 13.70 -4.42 -13.47
C GLU A 156 12.65 -3.78 -14.38
N ALA A 157 13.04 -2.77 -15.16
CA ALA A 157 12.17 -2.14 -16.14
C ALA A 157 11.61 -3.17 -17.12
N LEU A 158 12.46 -4.02 -17.68
CA LEU A 158 12.06 -5.09 -18.59
C LEU A 158 11.06 -6.07 -17.92
N THR A 159 11.29 -6.42 -16.67
CA THR A 159 10.40 -7.29 -15.92
C THR A 159 9.00 -6.70 -15.76
N ILE A 160 8.90 -5.40 -15.43
CA ILE A 160 7.62 -4.69 -15.34
C ILE A 160 6.93 -4.67 -16.70
N LEU A 161 7.66 -4.35 -17.78
CA LEU A 161 7.11 -4.28 -19.13
C LEU A 161 6.62 -5.65 -19.64
N LEU A 162 7.37 -6.72 -19.38
CA LEU A 162 6.96 -8.09 -19.73
C LEU A 162 5.71 -8.51 -18.94
N ARG A 163 5.60 -8.14 -17.67
CA ARG A 163 4.41 -8.37 -16.85
C ARG A 163 3.20 -7.63 -17.43
N TRP A 164 3.37 -6.39 -17.85
CA TRP A 164 2.29 -5.62 -18.50
C TRP A 164 1.86 -6.27 -19.81
N LEU A 165 2.78 -6.65 -20.67
CA LEU A 165 2.48 -7.33 -21.93
C LEU A 165 1.78 -8.67 -21.70
N ALA A 166 2.15 -9.42 -20.67
CA ALA A 166 1.51 -10.68 -20.35
C ALA A 166 0.08 -10.49 -19.78
N ARG A 167 -0.17 -9.38 -19.09
CA ARG A 167 -1.45 -9.12 -18.42
C ARG A 167 -2.50 -8.50 -19.33
N ASP A 168 -2.12 -7.51 -20.12
CA ASP A 168 -3.02 -6.76 -21.02
C ASP A 168 -2.18 -6.10 -22.15
N PRO A 169 -1.90 -6.80 -23.25
CA PRO A 169 -1.04 -6.29 -24.33
C PRO A 169 -1.48 -4.94 -24.91
N PRO A 170 -2.76 -4.70 -25.24
CA PRO A 170 -3.20 -3.41 -25.77
C PRO A 170 -2.94 -2.25 -24.83
N ARG A 171 -3.26 -2.43 -23.53
CA ARG A 171 -3.01 -1.43 -22.51
C ARG A 171 -1.52 -1.21 -22.27
N ALA A 172 -0.73 -2.29 -22.26
CA ALA A 172 0.73 -2.21 -22.13
C ALA A 172 1.35 -1.33 -23.21
N VAL A 173 1.06 -1.60 -24.49
CA VAL A 173 1.57 -0.81 -25.61
C VAL A 173 1.18 0.66 -25.48
N THR A 174 -0.07 0.94 -25.14
CA THR A 174 -0.56 2.32 -24.97
C THR A 174 0.18 3.03 -23.82
N THR A 175 0.37 2.35 -22.69
CA THR A 175 1.04 2.90 -21.51
C THR A 175 2.53 3.14 -21.79
N ILE A 176 3.23 2.16 -22.39
CA ILE A 176 4.64 2.27 -22.77
C ILE A 176 4.84 3.45 -23.73
N ALA A 177 4.00 3.56 -24.76
CA ALA A 177 4.06 4.67 -25.71
C ALA A 177 3.79 6.04 -25.05
N ALA A 178 2.93 6.09 -24.03
CA ALA A 178 2.68 7.31 -23.27
C ALA A 178 3.89 7.69 -22.40
N LEU A 179 4.48 6.72 -21.72
CA LEU A 179 5.69 6.92 -20.91
C LEU A 179 6.88 7.38 -21.76
N ALA A 180 7.15 6.72 -22.87
CA ALA A 180 8.26 7.07 -23.78
C ALA A 180 8.08 8.48 -24.38
N ARG A 181 6.86 8.94 -24.59
CA ARG A 181 6.58 10.31 -25.02
C ARG A 181 6.75 11.35 -23.92
N SER A 182 6.47 10.98 -22.70
CA SER A 182 6.57 11.89 -21.54
C SER A 182 8.01 12.07 -21.06
N ASP A 183 8.86 11.06 -21.24
CA ASP A 183 10.27 11.10 -20.85
C ASP A 183 11.16 10.33 -21.83
N ALA A 184 12.03 11.06 -22.54
CA ALA A 184 12.98 10.48 -23.49
C ALA A 184 13.97 9.49 -22.85
N ARG A 185 14.22 9.58 -21.54
CA ARG A 185 15.07 8.65 -20.79
C ARG A 185 14.45 7.26 -20.67
N ILE A 186 13.12 7.18 -20.63
CA ILE A 186 12.43 5.87 -20.67
C ILE A 186 12.66 5.20 -22.01
N ALA A 187 12.64 5.97 -23.11
CA ALA A 187 12.99 5.42 -24.42
C ALA A 187 14.41 4.83 -24.43
N THR A 188 15.36 5.50 -23.79
CA THR A 188 16.75 5.01 -23.66
C THR A 188 16.85 3.73 -22.81
N LEU A 189 16.04 3.58 -21.77
CA LEU A 189 15.99 2.33 -20.97
C LEU A 189 15.44 1.15 -21.79
N LEU A 190 14.59 1.44 -22.78
CA LEU A 190 14.00 0.44 -23.68
C LEU A 190 14.94 0.06 -24.85
N ASP A 191 15.86 0.95 -25.20
CA ASP A 191 16.84 0.76 -26.29
C ASP A 191 18.21 0.21 -25.80
N ALA A 192 18.35 -0.01 -24.49
CA ALA A 192 19.56 -0.61 -23.93
C ALA A 192 19.60 -2.10 -24.26
N ASP A 193 20.41 -2.47 -25.30
CA ASP A 193 20.76 -3.85 -25.68
C ASP A 193 21.60 -4.55 -24.59
#